data_bbecb6455e56036b1ea50434fb3ce5e7
#
_entry.id   bbecb6455e56036b1ea50434fb3ce5e7
#
_cell.length_a   1.000
_cell.length_b   1.000
_cell.length_c   1.000
_cell.angle_alpha   90.00
_cell.angle_beta   90.00
_cell.angle_gamma   90.00
#
_symmetry.space_group_name_H-M   'P 1'
#
loop_
_entity.id
_entity.type
_entity.pdbx_description
1 polymer ?
#
loop_
_entity_poly.entity_id
_entity_poly.type
_entity_poly.pdbx_seq_one_letter_code
_entity_poly.pdbx_strand_id
1 'polypeptide(L)'
;MKQIQIINGPNLNLLGVREPEIYGTQTFEDYFLELRKQFPEVSLHYYQSNHEGDIIDKIHEIGFSYDGIVLNAGAYTHYSYAIADAIKAVKTKVVEVHISDIYAREGFRATSVTGDNCLKIISGKGLPGYAEAISEFL
;
A
#
# COMPACT_ATOMS: atom_id res chain seq x y z
N MET A 1 18.14 -11.19 -3.77
CA MET A 1 17.49 -9.92 -3.41
C MET A 1 16.07 -10.19 -2.94
N LYS A 2 15.63 -9.51 -1.91
CA LYS A 2 14.23 -9.58 -1.50
C LYS A 2 13.35 -8.90 -2.55
N GLN A 3 12.20 -9.51 -2.83
CA GLN A 3 11.20 -8.97 -3.74
C GLN A 3 10.03 -8.42 -2.95
N ILE A 4 9.74 -7.14 -3.15
CA ILE A 4 8.65 -6.46 -2.46
C ILE A 4 7.75 -5.81 -3.50
N GLN A 5 6.45 -6.07 -3.38
CA GLN A 5 5.42 -5.50 -4.25
C GLN A 5 4.71 -4.37 -3.52
N ILE A 6 4.71 -3.19 -4.12
CA ILE A 6 3.86 -2.09 -3.69
C ILE A 6 2.57 -2.17 -4.50
N ILE A 7 1.43 -2.13 -3.83
CA ILE A 7 0.12 -2.11 -4.47
C ILE A 7 -0.63 -0.88 -3.98
N ASN A 8 -0.96 0.02 -4.90
CA ASN A 8 -1.76 1.21 -4.63
C ASN A 8 -3.15 1.07 -5.26
N GLY A 9 -4.16 1.40 -4.48
CA GLY A 9 -5.57 1.32 -4.88
C GLY A 9 -6.11 2.59 -5.53
N PRO A 10 -7.45 2.75 -5.47
CA PRO A 10 -8.16 3.79 -6.21
C PRO A 10 -7.63 5.19 -5.93
N ASN A 11 -7.55 5.96 -6.99
CA ASN A 11 -7.21 7.38 -7.00
C ASN A 11 -5.75 7.72 -6.65
N LEU A 12 -4.94 6.72 -6.28
CA LEU A 12 -3.53 6.96 -5.97
C LEU A 12 -2.70 7.22 -7.23
N ASN A 13 -3.25 6.91 -8.40
CA ASN A 13 -2.68 7.34 -9.67
C ASN A 13 -2.73 8.86 -9.87
N LEU A 14 -3.57 9.55 -9.08
CA LEU A 14 -3.71 11.00 -9.14
C LEU A 14 -2.87 11.75 -8.09
N LEU A 15 -1.99 11.04 -7.40
CA LEU A 15 -1.08 11.67 -6.45
C LEU A 15 -0.23 12.70 -7.19
N GLY A 16 -0.09 13.89 -6.60
CA GLY A 16 0.61 15.02 -7.24
C GLY A 16 -0.30 15.92 -8.06
N VAL A 17 -1.51 15.46 -8.40
CA VAL A 17 -2.49 16.21 -9.17
C VAL A 17 -3.72 16.51 -8.31
N ARG A 18 -4.16 15.54 -7.51
CA ARG A 18 -5.33 15.64 -6.65
C ARG A 18 -4.95 16.25 -5.30
N GLU A 19 -5.68 17.27 -4.87
CA GLU A 19 -5.54 17.90 -3.55
C GLU A 19 -4.06 18.14 -3.16
N PRO A 20 -3.30 18.90 -3.98
CA PRO A 20 -1.86 19.07 -3.73
C PRO A 20 -1.53 19.72 -2.38
N GLU A 21 -2.44 20.50 -1.82
CA GLU A 21 -2.29 21.10 -0.49
C GLU A 21 -2.29 20.06 0.63
N ILE A 22 -2.84 18.85 0.38
CA ILE A 22 -2.88 17.75 1.37
C ILE A 22 -1.80 16.72 1.07
N TYR A 23 -1.69 16.30 -0.20
CA TYR A 23 -0.84 15.18 -0.60
C TYR A 23 0.46 15.60 -1.29
N GLY A 24 0.64 16.93 -1.55
CA GLY A 24 1.79 17.42 -2.27
C GLY A 24 1.66 17.30 -3.78
N THR A 25 2.71 17.72 -4.50
CA THR A 25 2.75 17.75 -5.97
C THR A 25 3.56 16.63 -6.60
N GLN A 26 4.26 15.81 -5.78
CA GLN A 26 5.05 14.69 -6.27
C GLN A 26 4.14 13.53 -6.68
N THR A 27 4.36 12.97 -7.87
CA THR A 27 3.63 11.77 -8.31
C THR A 27 4.19 10.55 -7.60
N PHE A 28 3.41 9.47 -7.55
CA PHE A 28 3.92 8.24 -6.97
C PHE A 28 5.04 7.64 -7.82
N GLU A 29 4.95 7.76 -9.13
CA GLU A 29 6.00 7.28 -10.04
C GLU A 29 7.34 7.94 -9.73
N ASP A 30 7.35 9.26 -9.47
CA ASP A 30 8.57 9.98 -9.08
C ASP A 30 9.08 9.49 -7.73
N TYR A 31 8.20 9.32 -6.77
CA TYR A 31 8.56 8.84 -5.44
C TYR A 31 9.08 7.39 -5.48
N PHE A 32 8.50 6.56 -6.36
CA PHE A 32 8.94 5.18 -6.52
C PHE A 32 10.41 5.10 -6.98
N LEU A 33 10.84 6.01 -7.85
CA LEU A 33 12.25 6.09 -8.26
C LEU A 33 13.15 6.41 -7.07
N GLU A 34 12.70 7.29 -6.17
CA GLU A 34 13.44 7.59 -4.94
C GLU A 34 13.51 6.37 -4.02
N LEU A 35 12.43 5.61 -3.88
CA LEU A 35 12.43 4.37 -3.10
C LEU A 35 13.43 3.37 -3.64
N ARG A 36 13.52 3.21 -4.95
CA ARG A 36 14.49 2.32 -5.57
C ARG A 36 15.92 2.72 -5.23
N LYS A 37 16.21 4.01 -5.21
CA LYS A 37 17.54 4.51 -4.83
C LYS A 37 17.83 4.30 -3.36
N GLN A 38 16.80 4.42 -2.51
CA GLN A 38 16.93 4.25 -1.07
C GLN A 38 17.17 2.79 -0.69
N PHE A 39 16.61 1.84 -1.46
CA PHE A 39 16.71 0.41 -1.19
C PHE A 39 17.32 -0.33 -2.38
N PRO A 40 18.62 -0.08 -2.69
CA PRO A 40 19.22 -0.65 -3.90
C PRO A 40 19.37 -2.17 -3.86
N GLU A 41 19.35 -2.79 -2.67
CA GLU A 41 19.42 -4.25 -2.53
C GLU A 41 18.07 -4.94 -2.60
N VAL A 42 16.98 -4.17 -2.75
CA VAL A 42 15.61 -4.72 -2.80
C VAL A 42 15.07 -4.62 -4.22
N SER A 43 14.48 -5.71 -4.69
CA SER A 43 13.76 -5.70 -5.96
C SER A 43 12.35 -5.17 -5.70
N LEU A 44 12.15 -3.88 -5.92
CA LEU A 44 10.86 -3.22 -5.74
C LEU A 44 10.05 -3.24 -7.01
N HIS A 45 8.77 -3.58 -6.87
CA HIS A 45 7.78 -3.58 -7.95
C HIS A 45 6.60 -2.72 -7.55
N TYR A 46 5.99 -2.05 -8.52
CA TYR A 46 4.86 -1.16 -8.30
C TYR A 46 3.69 -1.55 -9.17
N TYR A 47 2.50 -1.55 -8.58
CA TYR A 47 1.24 -1.81 -9.26
C TYR A 47 0.17 -0.88 -8.70
N GLN A 48 -0.65 -0.31 -9.57
CA GLN A 48 -1.76 0.53 -9.18
C GLN A 48 -3.01 0.10 -9.94
N SER A 49 -4.15 0.04 -9.25
CA SER A 49 -5.43 -0.19 -9.89
C SER A 49 -6.56 0.48 -9.11
N ASN A 50 -7.57 0.92 -9.85
CA ASN A 50 -8.81 1.44 -9.27
C ASN A 50 -9.83 0.32 -9.03
N HIS A 51 -9.51 -0.91 -9.43
CA HIS A 51 -10.46 -2.02 -9.40
C HIS A 51 -10.11 -3.00 -8.28
N GLU A 52 -11.11 -3.30 -7.45
CA GLU A 52 -10.96 -4.23 -6.33
C GLU A 52 -10.44 -5.60 -6.78
N GLY A 53 -11.03 -6.14 -7.85
CA GLY A 53 -10.64 -7.44 -8.38
C GLY A 53 -9.19 -7.50 -8.85
N ASP A 54 -8.69 -6.42 -9.43
CA ASP A 54 -7.29 -6.33 -9.87
C ASP A 54 -6.34 -6.40 -8.68
N ILE A 55 -6.70 -5.75 -7.57
CA ILE A 55 -5.89 -5.77 -6.35
C ILE A 55 -5.84 -7.19 -5.78
N ILE A 56 -7.00 -7.85 -5.72
CA ILE A 56 -7.11 -9.24 -5.26
C ILE A 56 -6.24 -10.14 -6.14
N ASP A 57 -6.37 -10.03 -7.45
CA ASP A 57 -5.63 -10.86 -8.40
C ASP A 57 -4.12 -10.64 -8.25
N LYS A 58 -3.68 -9.41 -8.05
CA LYS A 58 -2.27 -9.12 -7.84
C LYS A 58 -1.75 -9.75 -6.54
N ILE A 59 -2.52 -9.66 -5.45
CA ILE A 59 -2.17 -10.32 -4.19
C ILE A 59 -2.01 -11.83 -4.39
N HIS A 60 -2.93 -12.45 -5.12
CA HIS A 60 -2.84 -13.88 -5.42
C HIS A 60 -1.62 -14.21 -6.28
N GLU A 61 -1.35 -13.39 -7.30
CA GLU A 61 -0.25 -13.61 -8.23
C GLU A 61 1.10 -13.69 -7.53
N ILE A 62 1.35 -12.78 -6.57
CA ILE A 62 2.66 -12.67 -5.93
C ILE A 62 2.69 -13.18 -4.49
N GLY A 63 1.55 -13.53 -3.94
CA GLY A 63 1.39 -13.79 -2.51
C GLY A 63 2.04 -15.08 -1.98
N PHE A 64 2.61 -15.91 -2.86
CA PHE A 64 3.31 -17.13 -2.45
C PHE A 64 4.78 -17.13 -2.85
N SER A 65 5.25 -16.07 -3.50
CA SER A 65 6.63 -16.00 -4.01
C SER A 65 7.41 -14.77 -3.58
N TYR A 66 6.73 -13.65 -3.29
CA TYR A 66 7.39 -12.42 -2.86
C TYR A 66 7.66 -12.43 -1.37
N ASP A 67 8.61 -11.59 -0.95
CA ASP A 67 9.01 -11.47 0.47
C ASP A 67 8.13 -10.51 1.25
N GLY A 68 7.49 -9.57 0.58
CA GLY A 68 6.59 -8.62 1.23
C GLY A 68 5.68 -7.92 0.26
N ILE A 69 4.54 -7.47 0.80
CA ILE A 69 3.57 -6.63 0.08
C ILE A 69 3.35 -5.37 0.91
N VAL A 70 3.48 -4.22 0.27
CA VAL A 70 3.12 -2.92 0.83
C VAL A 70 1.84 -2.48 0.15
N LEU A 71 0.74 -2.43 0.92
CA LEU A 71 -0.60 -2.19 0.37
C LEU A 71 -1.17 -0.88 0.88
N ASN A 72 -1.57 -0.02 -0.06
CA ASN A 72 -2.44 1.11 0.21
C ASN A 72 -3.70 0.92 -0.63
N ALA A 73 -4.72 0.33 -0.03
CA ALA A 73 -5.94 -0.05 -0.75
C ALA A 73 -6.88 1.13 -1.02
N GLY A 74 -6.49 2.35 -0.64
CA GLY A 74 -7.34 3.52 -0.82
C GLY A 74 -8.65 3.36 -0.04
N ALA A 75 -9.76 3.77 -0.63
CA ALA A 75 -11.07 3.67 0.02
C ALA A 75 -11.49 2.23 0.31
N TYR A 76 -11.00 1.25 -0.45
CA TYR A 76 -11.32 -0.15 -0.18
C TYR A 76 -10.85 -0.62 1.21
N THR A 77 -9.87 0.06 1.80
CA THR A 77 -9.40 -0.20 3.16
C THR A 77 -10.54 -0.30 4.16
N HIS A 78 -11.56 0.54 3.99
CA HIS A 78 -12.60 0.75 4.99
C HIS A 78 -13.76 -0.24 4.87
N TYR A 79 -13.87 -0.97 3.75
CA TYR A 79 -15.04 -1.82 3.53
C TYR A 79 -14.79 -3.08 2.69
N SER A 80 -13.58 -3.29 2.16
CA SER A 80 -13.36 -4.47 1.32
C SER A 80 -12.99 -5.69 2.15
N TYR A 81 -14.00 -6.46 2.50
CA TYR A 81 -13.79 -7.77 3.10
C TYR A 81 -13.13 -8.74 2.12
N ALA A 82 -13.38 -8.55 0.81
CA ALA A 82 -12.78 -9.39 -0.22
C ALA A 82 -11.26 -9.24 -0.27
N ILE A 83 -10.76 -7.99 -0.15
CA ILE A 83 -9.30 -7.76 -0.09
C ILE A 83 -8.75 -8.30 1.23
N ALA A 84 -9.46 -8.11 2.35
CA ALA A 84 -9.06 -8.65 3.65
C ALA A 84 -8.89 -10.17 3.59
N ASP A 85 -9.82 -10.86 2.93
CA ASP A 85 -9.76 -12.30 2.74
C ASP A 85 -8.59 -12.72 1.85
N ALA A 86 -8.31 -11.94 0.80
CA ALA A 86 -7.17 -12.20 -0.08
C ALA A 86 -5.84 -12.13 0.69
N ILE A 87 -5.69 -11.11 1.55
CA ILE A 87 -4.50 -10.95 2.40
C ILE A 87 -4.31 -12.19 3.29
N LYS A 88 -5.38 -12.65 3.89
CA LYS A 88 -5.36 -13.83 4.77
C LYS A 88 -5.04 -15.12 4.01
N ALA A 89 -5.43 -15.20 2.75
CA ALA A 89 -5.32 -16.42 1.94
C ALA A 89 -3.90 -16.70 1.45
N VAL A 90 -3.01 -15.71 1.41
CA VAL A 90 -1.66 -15.84 0.88
C VAL A 90 -0.63 -15.95 2.00
N LYS A 91 0.58 -16.43 1.65
CA LYS A 91 1.68 -16.60 2.62
C LYS A 91 2.46 -15.30 2.84
N THR A 92 2.64 -14.52 1.80
CA THR A 92 3.41 -13.28 1.88
C THR A 92 2.73 -12.30 2.83
N LYS A 93 3.50 -11.76 3.77
CA LYS A 93 2.98 -10.78 4.74
C LYS A 93 2.73 -9.45 4.07
N VAL A 94 1.73 -8.74 4.58
CA VAL A 94 1.30 -7.44 4.06
C VAL A 94 1.49 -6.39 5.15
N VAL A 95 2.09 -5.26 4.80
CA VAL A 95 2.09 -4.06 5.63
C VAL A 95 1.19 -3.04 4.94
N GLU A 96 0.19 -2.54 5.65
CA GLU A 96 -0.74 -1.56 5.13
C GLU A 96 -0.20 -0.14 5.38
N VAL A 97 -0.27 0.71 4.36
CA VAL A 97 0.22 2.09 4.43
C VAL A 97 -0.90 3.05 4.04
N HIS A 98 -1.00 4.14 4.79
CA HIS A 98 -1.86 5.27 4.48
C HIS A 98 -1.03 6.55 4.55
N ILE A 99 -1.13 7.40 3.51
CA ILE A 99 -0.41 8.67 3.45
C ILE A 99 -0.96 9.62 4.51
N SER A 100 -2.29 9.75 4.58
CA SER A 100 -2.97 10.53 5.61
C SER A 100 -3.21 9.68 6.86
N ASP A 101 -3.50 10.34 7.99
CA ASP A 101 -3.86 9.64 9.22
C ASP A 101 -5.33 9.23 9.14
N ILE A 102 -5.61 7.95 8.88
CA ILE A 102 -6.98 7.45 8.78
C ILE A 102 -7.70 7.53 10.13
N TYR A 103 -6.97 7.40 11.23
CA TYR A 103 -7.56 7.42 12.58
C TYR A 103 -8.04 8.82 13.00
N ALA A 104 -7.55 9.86 12.35
CA ALA A 104 -8.00 11.24 12.55
C ALA A 104 -9.21 11.60 11.69
N ARG A 105 -9.63 10.69 10.79
CA ARG A 105 -10.78 10.91 9.91
C ARG A 105 -12.06 10.41 10.59
N GLU A 106 -13.18 10.93 10.10
CA GLU A 106 -14.49 10.63 10.69
C GLU A 106 -15.11 9.33 10.17
N GLY A 107 -16.01 8.74 10.97
CA GLY A 107 -16.87 7.65 10.54
C GLY A 107 -16.10 6.42 10.08
N PHE A 108 -16.55 5.84 8.98
CA PHE A 108 -15.99 4.61 8.43
C PHE A 108 -14.52 4.75 8.02
N ARG A 109 -14.06 5.98 7.77
CA ARG A 109 -12.67 6.23 7.31
C ARG A 109 -11.64 6.07 8.43
N ALA A 110 -12.09 6.00 9.69
CA ALA A 110 -11.19 5.76 10.81
C ALA A 110 -10.97 4.26 11.10
N THR A 111 -11.63 3.38 10.34
CA THR A 111 -11.53 1.93 10.53
C THR A 111 -10.90 1.28 9.32
N SER A 112 -9.93 0.38 9.55
CA SER A 112 -9.37 -0.45 8.51
C SER A 112 -9.87 -1.88 8.63
N VAL A 113 -10.63 -2.31 7.64
CA VAL A 113 -11.07 -3.71 7.51
C VAL A 113 -9.92 -4.58 7.02
N THR A 114 -9.16 -4.07 6.04
CA THR A 114 -8.05 -4.81 5.44
C THR A 114 -6.88 -4.99 6.41
N GLY A 115 -6.68 -4.03 7.31
CA GLY A 115 -5.56 -4.05 8.25
C GLY A 115 -5.61 -5.14 9.30
N ASP A 116 -6.78 -5.73 9.55
CA ASP A 116 -6.93 -6.82 10.53
C ASP A 116 -6.08 -8.04 10.19
N ASN A 117 -5.80 -8.25 8.90
CA ASN A 117 -5.00 -9.39 8.43
C ASN A 117 -3.57 -8.98 8.04
N CYS A 118 -3.20 -7.72 8.24
CA CYS A 118 -1.87 -7.22 7.95
C CYS A 118 -0.93 -7.40 9.12
N LEU A 119 0.35 -7.49 8.82
CA LEU A 119 1.42 -7.54 9.83
C LEU A 119 1.45 -6.25 10.64
N LYS A 120 1.23 -5.11 10.00
CA LYS A 120 1.29 -3.79 10.60
C LYS A 120 0.52 -2.78 9.75
N ILE A 121 0.03 -1.72 10.40
CA ILE A 121 -0.56 -0.56 9.74
C ILE A 121 0.32 0.66 10.03
N ILE A 122 0.73 1.36 8.98
CA ILE A 122 1.48 2.62 9.08
C ILE A 122 0.59 3.70 8.52
N SER A 123 0.31 4.74 9.31
CA SER A 123 -0.68 5.76 8.96
C SER A 123 -0.18 7.15 9.35
N GLY A 124 -0.45 8.13 8.50
CA GLY A 124 -0.24 9.54 8.82
C GLY A 124 1.19 10.03 8.67
N LYS A 125 2.06 9.30 7.99
CA LYS A 125 3.47 9.67 7.82
C LYS A 125 3.80 10.22 6.44
N GLY A 126 2.79 10.48 5.63
CA GLY A 126 2.99 10.91 4.25
C GLY A 126 3.63 9.82 3.40
N LEU A 127 4.28 10.21 2.32
CA LEU A 127 5.00 9.27 1.45
C LEU A 127 6.09 8.47 2.18
N PRO A 128 6.86 9.04 3.13
CA PRO A 128 7.85 8.25 3.87
C PRO A 128 7.32 7.01 4.57
N GLY A 129 6.01 6.88 4.77
CA GLY A 129 5.40 5.67 5.30
C GLY A 129 5.69 4.44 4.47
N TYR A 130 5.84 4.61 3.15
CA TYR A 130 6.19 3.49 2.26
C TYR A 130 7.60 2.96 2.53
N ALA A 131 8.55 3.84 2.79
CA ALA A 131 9.91 3.43 3.14
C ALA A 131 9.93 2.67 4.46
N GLU A 132 9.15 3.14 5.44
CA GLU A 132 9.01 2.45 6.72
C GLU A 132 8.41 1.06 6.54
N ALA A 133 7.39 0.93 5.68
CA ALA A 133 6.77 -0.36 5.38
C ALA A 133 7.75 -1.34 4.73
N ILE A 134 8.54 -0.87 3.77
CA ILE A 134 9.56 -1.70 3.12
C ILE A 134 10.55 -2.21 4.17
N SER A 135 10.97 -1.34 5.10
CA SER A 135 11.93 -1.69 6.14
C SER A 135 11.43 -2.81 7.07
N GLU A 136 10.11 -2.96 7.22
CA GLU A 136 9.54 -4.05 8.03
C GLU A 136 9.89 -5.44 7.50
N PHE A 137 10.26 -5.55 6.23
CA PHE A 137 10.59 -6.82 5.58
C PHE A 137 12.11 -7.09 5.52
N LEU A 138 12.93 -6.17 5.98
CA LEU A 138 14.39 -6.28 5.89
C LEU A 138 15.06 -6.66 7.25
#